data_9d5b7bf215a2f238b8855b5a8b123b78
#
_entry.id   9d5b7bf215a2f238b8855b5a8b123b78
#
_cell.length_a   1.000
_cell.length_b   1.000
_cell.length_c   1.000
_cell.angle_alpha   90.00
_cell.angle_beta   90.00
_cell.angle_gamma   90.00
#
_symmetry.space_group_name_H-M   'P 1'
#
loop_
_entity.id
_entity.type
_entity.pdbx_description
1 polymer ?
#
loop_
_entity_poly.entity_id
_entity_poly.type
_entity_poly.pdbx_seq_one_letter_code
_entity_poly.pdbx_strand_id
1 'polypeptide(L)'
;MTQAVLFDVLPKPGHVDQYFEMAAQLKPIVQQNPGFLSVERFANLQKPDWYLSFSCWKDEESLAQWRCQPDHNGAQVCGRHEVFADYRLRVSAAKANNELSSPQSRELVMLLIGDYQAIQKSLQEGVLREQAAK
;
A
#
# COMPACT_ATOMS: atom_id res chain seq x y z
N MET A 1 -16.47 2.63 9.03
CA MET A 1 -16.04 3.37 7.82
C MET A 1 -14.92 2.58 7.16
N THR A 2 -15.04 2.32 5.88
CA THR A 2 -14.04 1.59 5.10
C THR A 2 -12.69 2.30 5.14
N GLN A 3 -11.62 1.52 5.29
CA GLN A 3 -10.25 2.01 5.28
C GLN A 3 -9.55 1.57 4.01
N ALA A 4 -8.77 2.45 3.42
CA ALA A 4 -7.88 2.17 2.31
C ALA A 4 -6.43 2.33 2.76
N VAL A 5 -5.60 1.34 2.44
CA VAL A 5 -4.16 1.36 2.73
C VAL A 5 -3.39 1.39 1.42
N LEU A 6 -2.54 2.40 1.27
CA LEU A 6 -1.64 2.55 0.15
C LEU A 6 -0.21 2.36 0.67
N PHE A 7 0.41 1.28 0.24
CA PHE A 7 1.77 0.95 0.60
C PHE A 7 2.66 0.97 -0.64
N ASP A 8 3.41 2.06 -0.79
CA ASP A 8 4.44 2.17 -1.82
C ASP A 8 5.74 1.59 -1.30
N VAL A 9 6.39 0.77 -2.09
CA VAL A 9 7.63 0.10 -1.69
C VAL A 9 8.64 0.06 -2.83
N LEU A 10 9.89 0.35 -2.49
CA LEU A 10 11.06 0.11 -3.33
C LEU A 10 11.86 -1.02 -2.70
N PRO A 11 11.78 -2.25 -3.20
CA PRO A 11 12.65 -3.32 -2.74
C PRO A 11 14.11 -3.00 -3.04
N LYS A 12 15.01 -3.47 -2.18
CA LYS A 12 16.45 -3.40 -2.45
C LYS A 12 16.78 -4.17 -3.74
N PRO A 13 17.81 -3.78 -4.49
CA PRO A 13 18.28 -4.56 -5.64
C PRO A 13 18.51 -6.03 -5.26
N GLY A 14 17.94 -6.94 -6.03
CA GLY A 14 18.00 -8.38 -5.77
C GLY A 14 16.99 -8.91 -4.75
N HIS A 15 16.14 -8.07 -4.15
CA HIS A 15 15.14 -8.46 -3.15
C HIS A 15 13.69 -8.36 -3.64
N VAL A 16 13.46 -8.07 -4.92
CA VAL A 16 12.12 -7.93 -5.50
C VAL A 16 11.33 -9.24 -5.36
N ASP A 17 11.93 -10.36 -5.71
CA ASP A 17 11.29 -11.68 -5.62
C ASP A 17 10.95 -12.03 -4.17
N GLN A 18 11.83 -11.70 -3.23
CA GLN A 18 11.60 -11.90 -1.80
C GLN A 18 10.39 -11.09 -1.31
N TYR A 19 10.22 -9.87 -1.78
CA TYR A 19 9.04 -9.06 -1.47
C TYR A 19 7.74 -9.73 -1.94
N PHE A 20 7.70 -10.18 -3.19
CA PHE A 20 6.52 -10.86 -3.73
C PHE A 20 6.26 -12.21 -3.07
N GLU A 21 7.30 -12.93 -2.69
CA GLU A 21 7.17 -14.18 -1.95
C GLU A 21 6.58 -13.96 -0.56
N MET A 22 7.04 -12.95 0.18
CA MET A 22 6.47 -12.55 1.47
C MET A 22 4.99 -12.19 1.32
N ALA A 23 4.64 -11.43 0.29
CA ALA A 23 3.26 -11.04 0.01
C ALA A 23 2.38 -12.26 -0.30
N ALA A 24 2.89 -13.22 -1.05
CA ALA A 24 2.19 -14.46 -1.37
C ALA A 24 1.94 -15.32 -0.13
N GLN A 25 2.91 -15.39 0.78
CA GLN A 25 2.78 -16.13 2.04
C GLN A 25 1.76 -15.50 2.98
N LEU A 26 1.64 -14.17 2.99
CA LEU A 26 0.68 -13.45 3.82
C LEU A 26 -0.75 -13.48 3.28
N LYS A 27 -0.94 -13.73 1.99
CA LYS A 27 -2.26 -13.69 1.36
C LYS A 27 -3.29 -14.61 2.04
N PRO A 28 -3.04 -15.91 2.28
CA PRO A 28 -4.01 -16.75 2.98
C PRO A 28 -4.27 -16.31 4.42
N ILE A 29 -3.30 -15.67 5.07
CA ILE A 29 -3.44 -15.19 6.45
C ILE A 29 -4.32 -13.94 6.50
N VAL A 30 -4.12 -12.98 5.60
CA VAL A 30 -4.93 -11.77 5.55
C VAL A 30 -6.38 -12.07 5.19
N GLN A 31 -6.62 -13.07 4.37
CA GLN A 31 -7.96 -13.51 3.99
C GLN A 31 -8.77 -14.09 5.15
N GLN A 32 -8.13 -14.49 6.25
CA GLN A 32 -8.79 -14.94 7.47
C GLN A 32 -9.36 -13.79 8.30
N ASN A 33 -8.94 -12.57 8.08
CA ASN A 33 -9.47 -11.41 8.77
C ASN A 33 -10.86 -11.07 8.19
N PRO A 34 -11.93 -11.07 9.00
CA PRO A 34 -13.29 -10.86 8.50
C PRO A 34 -13.53 -9.45 7.95
N GLY A 35 -12.68 -8.50 8.29
CA GLY A 35 -12.77 -7.13 7.77
C GLY A 35 -11.89 -6.86 6.55
N PHE A 36 -11.13 -7.83 6.08
CA PHE A 36 -10.36 -7.71 4.85
C PHE A 36 -11.29 -7.76 3.63
N LEU A 37 -11.20 -6.77 2.74
CA LEU A 37 -12.04 -6.69 1.56
C LEU A 37 -11.26 -7.05 0.29
N SER A 38 -10.10 -6.43 0.06
CA SER A 38 -9.33 -6.66 -1.16
C SER A 38 -7.89 -6.19 -1.04
N VAL A 39 -7.02 -6.76 -1.87
CA VAL A 39 -5.67 -6.25 -2.11
C VAL A 39 -5.31 -6.40 -3.57
N GLU A 40 -4.76 -5.34 -4.14
CA GLU A 40 -4.22 -5.35 -5.50
C GLU A 40 -2.83 -4.72 -5.48
N ARG A 41 -1.99 -5.17 -6.41
CA ARG A 41 -0.63 -4.62 -6.56
C ARG A 41 -0.43 -4.05 -7.93
N PHE A 42 0.29 -2.92 -7.96
CA PHE A 42 0.54 -2.15 -9.18
C PHE A 42 2.03 -1.84 -9.29
N ALA A 43 2.55 -1.88 -10.50
CA ALA A 43 3.88 -1.38 -10.79
C ALA A 43 3.80 0.10 -11.17
N ASN A 44 4.76 0.90 -10.69
CA ASN A 44 4.83 2.31 -11.04
C ASN A 44 5.41 2.47 -12.45
N LEU A 45 4.68 3.15 -13.33
CA LEU A 45 5.09 3.35 -14.72
C LEU A 45 6.20 4.40 -14.89
N GLN A 46 6.31 5.34 -13.95
CA GLN A 46 7.29 6.44 -14.01
C GLN A 46 8.56 6.13 -13.23
N LYS A 47 8.45 5.33 -12.17
CA LYS A 47 9.57 4.96 -11.31
C LYS A 47 9.75 3.45 -11.35
N PRO A 48 10.67 2.94 -12.17
CA PRO A 48 10.97 1.52 -12.21
C PRO A 48 11.32 0.99 -10.82
N ASP A 49 10.92 -0.25 -10.55
CA ASP A 49 11.16 -0.98 -9.31
C ASP A 49 10.33 -0.53 -8.09
N TRP A 50 9.50 0.51 -8.22
CA TRP A 50 8.51 0.85 -7.21
C TRP A 50 7.19 0.12 -7.44
N TYR A 51 6.61 -0.40 -6.37
CA TYR A 51 5.34 -1.12 -6.38
C TYR A 51 4.37 -0.50 -5.38
N LEU A 52 3.08 -0.51 -5.72
CA LEU A 52 2.00 -0.10 -4.84
C LEU A 52 1.18 -1.32 -4.43
N SER A 53 1.03 -1.54 -3.14
CA SER A 53 0.02 -2.44 -2.59
C SER A 53 -1.17 -1.61 -2.11
N PHE A 54 -2.32 -1.82 -2.72
CA PHE A 54 -3.56 -1.14 -2.39
C PHE A 54 -4.51 -2.14 -1.75
N SER A 55 -4.86 -1.92 -0.49
CA SER A 55 -5.78 -2.80 0.24
C SER A 55 -6.95 -2.03 0.83
N CYS A 56 -8.10 -2.69 0.87
CA CYS A 56 -9.33 -2.14 1.43
C CYS A 56 -9.79 -2.99 2.61
N TRP A 57 -10.29 -2.31 3.64
CA TRP A 57 -10.69 -2.89 4.91
C TRP A 57 -12.04 -2.34 5.34
N LYS A 58 -12.89 -3.22 5.90
CA LYS A 58 -14.24 -2.88 6.33
C LYS A 58 -14.26 -1.73 7.35
N ASP A 59 -13.35 -1.77 8.30
CA ASP A 59 -13.27 -0.82 9.40
C ASP A 59 -11.85 -0.69 9.94
N GLU A 60 -11.65 0.28 10.80
CA GLU A 60 -10.39 0.59 11.44
C GLU A 60 -9.92 -0.51 12.39
N GLU A 61 -10.85 -1.15 13.07
CA GLU A 61 -10.57 -2.24 14.01
C GLU A 61 -9.95 -3.45 13.31
N SER A 62 -10.52 -3.87 12.19
CA SER A 62 -10.00 -4.98 11.38
C SER A 62 -8.59 -4.69 10.87
N LEU A 63 -8.33 -3.47 10.45
CA LEU A 63 -7.00 -3.05 10.03
C LEU A 63 -6.02 -3.06 11.20
N ALA A 64 -6.44 -2.60 12.39
CA ALA A 64 -5.61 -2.62 13.58
C ALA A 64 -5.24 -4.05 13.98
N GLN A 65 -6.18 -4.98 13.92
CA GLN A 65 -5.94 -6.41 14.17
C GLN A 65 -4.90 -6.98 13.20
N TRP A 66 -4.97 -6.62 11.93
CA TRP A 66 -4.00 -7.05 10.93
C TRP A 66 -2.60 -6.53 11.23
N ARG A 67 -2.47 -5.28 11.66
CA ARG A 67 -1.17 -4.69 12.04
C ARG A 67 -0.51 -5.42 13.20
N CYS A 68 -1.32 -5.96 14.12
CA CYS A 68 -0.85 -6.70 15.29
C CYS A 68 -0.71 -8.21 15.04
N GLN A 69 -1.10 -8.70 13.86
CA GLN A 69 -1.01 -10.10 13.53
C GLN A 69 0.47 -10.52 13.44
N PRO A 70 0.90 -11.60 14.15
CA PRO A 70 2.32 -11.92 14.31
C PRO A 70 3.08 -12.15 13.00
N ASP A 71 2.50 -12.86 12.04
CA ASP A 71 3.15 -13.13 10.75
C ASP A 71 3.33 -11.86 9.92
N HIS A 72 2.30 -10.99 9.92
CA HIS A 72 2.37 -9.69 9.25
C HIS A 72 3.39 -8.76 9.93
N ASN A 73 3.41 -8.73 11.25
CA ASN A 73 4.38 -7.93 11.99
C ASN A 73 5.82 -8.42 11.74
N GLY A 74 6.04 -9.73 11.72
CA GLY A 74 7.33 -10.32 11.36
C GLY A 74 7.77 -9.95 9.94
N ALA A 75 6.85 -10.01 8.99
CA ALA A 75 7.12 -9.59 7.61
C ALA A 75 7.45 -8.10 7.49
N GLN A 76 6.77 -7.24 8.25
CA GLN A 76 7.08 -5.81 8.29
C GLN A 76 8.48 -5.53 8.85
N VAL A 77 8.87 -6.22 9.91
CA VAL A 77 10.21 -6.08 10.49
C VAL A 77 11.28 -6.55 9.51
N CYS A 78 11.12 -7.72 8.92
CA CYS A 78 12.02 -8.23 7.88
C CYS A 78 12.09 -7.29 6.68
N GLY A 79 10.95 -6.81 6.20
CA GLY A 79 10.88 -5.88 5.09
C GLY A 79 11.68 -4.61 5.34
N ARG A 80 11.47 -3.97 6.50
CA ARG A 80 12.16 -2.72 6.85
C ARG A 80 13.67 -2.89 6.98
N HIS A 81 14.13 -4.01 7.52
CA HIS A 81 15.56 -4.23 7.79
C HIS A 81 16.32 -4.87 6.64
N GLU A 82 15.69 -5.74 5.87
CA GLU A 82 16.39 -6.57 4.89
C GLU A 82 15.95 -6.36 3.44
N VAL A 83 14.67 -6.09 3.21
CA VAL A 83 14.06 -6.15 1.87
C VAL A 83 13.84 -4.78 1.25
N PHE A 84 13.43 -3.78 2.05
CA PHE A 84 13.03 -2.48 1.53
C PHE A 84 14.19 -1.49 1.50
N ALA A 85 14.44 -0.89 0.34
CA ALA A 85 15.31 0.28 0.23
C ALA A 85 14.59 1.53 0.69
N ASP A 86 13.29 1.65 0.35
CA ASP A 86 12.42 2.74 0.77
C ASP A 86 10.97 2.27 0.76
N TYR A 87 10.11 2.93 1.52
CA TYR A 87 8.69 2.64 1.53
C TYR A 87 7.88 3.82 2.06
N ARG A 88 6.60 3.85 1.72
CA ARG A 88 5.66 4.84 2.22
C ARG A 88 4.32 4.19 2.51
N LEU A 89 3.82 4.37 3.73
CA LEU A 89 2.53 3.85 4.17
C LEU A 89 1.55 5.00 4.37
N ARG A 90 0.38 4.89 3.74
CA ARG A 90 -0.73 5.82 3.94
C ARG A 90 -2.01 5.07 4.20
N VAL A 91 -2.80 5.59 5.13
CA VAL A 91 -4.11 5.07 5.46
C VAL A 91 -5.12 6.20 5.31
N SER A 92 -6.19 5.93 4.57
CA SER A 92 -7.27 6.87 4.35
C SER A 92 -8.60 6.23 4.70
N ALA A 93 -9.46 6.97 5.39
CA ALA A 93 -10.85 6.58 5.54
C ALA A 93 -11.57 6.80 4.23
N ALA A 94 -12.24 5.76 3.72
CA ALA A 94 -12.96 5.81 2.48
C ALA A 94 -14.45 5.63 2.74
N LYS A 95 -15.28 6.53 2.22
CA LYS A 95 -16.72 6.29 2.13
C LYS A 95 -16.94 5.30 1.00
N ALA A 96 -17.08 4.03 1.36
CA ALA A 96 -17.23 2.99 0.36
C ALA A 96 -18.62 2.97 -0.23
N ASN A 97 -18.68 3.08 -1.53
CA ASN A 97 -19.71 2.46 -2.33
C ASN A 97 -19.01 1.80 -3.52
N ASN A 98 -19.09 0.48 -3.60
CA ASN A 98 -18.42 -0.32 -4.64
C ASN A 98 -19.02 -0.17 -6.04
N GLU A 99 -19.98 0.73 -6.21
CA GLU A 99 -20.64 0.95 -7.49
C GLU A 99 -20.09 2.22 -8.16
N LEU A 100 -19.25 2.03 -9.16
CA LEU A 100 -18.73 3.11 -10.02
C LEU A 100 -19.83 3.97 -10.67
N SER A 101 -21.07 3.54 -10.60
CA SER A 101 -22.23 4.24 -11.13
C SER A 101 -22.80 5.32 -10.21
N SER A 102 -22.48 5.30 -8.91
CA SER A 102 -22.98 6.30 -7.98
C SER A 102 -22.11 7.56 -8.00
N PRO A 103 -22.69 8.76 -7.78
CA PRO A 103 -21.90 9.98 -7.67
C PRO A 103 -20.84 9.90 -6.57
N GLN A 104 -21.15 9.24 -5.48
CA GLN A 104 -20.25 9.06 -4.34
C GLN A 104 -19.03 8.17 -4.67
N SER A 105 -19.23 7.13 -5.49
CA SER A 105 -18.14 6.28 -5.95
C SER A 105 -17.19 7.01 -6.89
N ARG A 106 -17.72 7.87 -7.75
CA ARG A 106 -16.92 8.73 -8.62
C ARG A 106 -16.07 9.72 -7.82
N GLU A 107 -16.67 10.31 -6.78
CA GLU A 107 -15.95 11.19 -5.88
C GLU A 107 -14.83 10.46 -5.14
N LEU A 108 -15.08 9.25 -4.66
CA LEU A 108 -14.07 8.42 -4.02
C LEU A 108 -12.92 8.09 -4.96
N VAL A 109 -13.20 7.65 -6.17
CA VAL A 109 -12.18 7.36 -7.19
C VAL A 109 -11.35 8.62 -7.49
N MET A 110 -11.99 9.77 -7.61
CA MET A 110 -11.28 11.02 -7.84
C MET A 110 -10.42 11.43 -6.66
N LEU A 111 -10.87 11.23 -5.42
CA LEU A 111 -10.08 11.46 -4.22
C LEU A 111 -8.87 10.53 -4.14
N LEU A 112 -9.05 9.25 -4.41
CA LEU A 112 -7.96 8.27 -4.43
C LEU A 112 -6.93 8.58 -5.51
N ILE A 113 -7.36 8.97 -6.71
CA ILE A 113 -6.48 9.40 -7.79
C ILE A 113 -5.76 10.69 -7.40
N GLY A 114 -6.46 11.65 -6.83
CA GLY A 114 -5.88 12.91 -6.37
C GLY A 114 -4.80 12.67 -5.32
N ASP A 115 -5.09 11.88 -4.31
CA ASP A 115 -4.13 11.53 -3.27
C ASP A 115 -2.95 10.75 -3.83
N TYR A 116 -3.19 9.82 -4.74
CA TYR A 116 -2.13 9.06 -5.40
C TYR A 116 -1.21 9.97 -6.23
N GLN A 117 -1.77 10.90 -6.99
CA GLN A 117 -0.99 11.89 -7.74
C GLN A 117 -0.17 12.81 -6.82
N ALA A 118 -0.73 13.23 -5.70
CA ALA A 118 -0.04 14.04 -4.70
C ALA A 118 1.13 13.26 -4.07
N ILE A 119 0.92 11.99 -3.77
CA ILE A 119 1.96 11.07 -3.29
C ILE A 119 3.08 10.92 -4.32
N GLN A 120 2.73 10.67 -5.55
CA GLN A 120 3.69 10.55 -6.66
C GLN A 120 4.54 11.81 -6.81
N LYS A 121 3.90 12.99 -6.78
CA LYS A 121 4.58 14.28 -6.86
C LYS A 121 5.53 14.49 -5.68
N SER A 122 5.08 14.20 -4.47
CA SER A 122 5.89 14.33 -3.26
C SER A 122 7.13 13.41 -3.29
N LEU A 123 6.98 12.19 -3.80
CA LEU A 123 8.08 11.26 -3.99
C LEU A 123 9.10 11.75 -5.02
N GLN A 124 8.62 12.29 -6.15
CA GLN A 124 9.49 12.87 -7.17
C GLN A 124 10.29 14.05 -6.63
N GLU A 125 9.65 14.94 -5.89
CA GLU A 125 10.31 16.09 -5.22
C GLU A 125 11.34 15.61 -4.20
N GLY A 126 11.04 14.55 -3.43
CA GLY A 126 11.97 13.94 -2.48
C GLY A 126 13.20 13.36 -3.17
N VAL A 127 13.02 12.61 -4.24
CA VAL A 127 14.13 12.04 -5.04
C VAL A 127 14.99 13.14 -5.66
N LEU A 128 14.38 14.19 -6.21
CA LEU A 128 15.11 15.32 -6.77
C LEU A 128 15.93 16.07 -5.71
N ARG A 129 15.40 16.22 -4.49
CA ARG A 129 16.14 16.81 -3.36
C ARG A 129 17.34 15.96 -2.95
N GLU A 130 17.19 14.65 -2.90
CA GLU A 130 18.30 13.73 -2.60
C GLU A 130 19.38 13.77 -3.67
N GLN A 131 19.00 13.84 -4.93
CA GLN A 131 19.94 13.97 -6.05
C GLN A 131 20.66 15.32 -6.03
N ALA A 132 19.98 16.40 -5.67
CA ALA A 132 20.57 17.72 -5.54
C ALA A 132 21.51 17.86 -4.34
N ALA A 133 21.33 17.05 -3.28
CA ALA A 133 22.16 17.04 -2.08
C ALA A 133 23.47 16.21 -2.26
N LYS A 134 23.58 15.46 -3.33
CA LYS A 134 24.78 14.71 -3.69
C LYS A 134 25.68 15.53 -4.61
#